data_75dc01e8928fecec7c0915b06a7c71a5
#
_entry.id   75dc01e8928fecec7c0915b06a7c71a5
#
_cell.length_a   1.000
_cell.length_b   1.000
_cell.length_c   1.000
_cell.angle_alpha   90.00
_cell.angle_beta   90.00
_cell.angle_gamma   90.00
#
_symmetry.space_group_name_H-M   'P 1'
#
loop_
_entity.id
_entity.type
_entity.pdbx_description
1 polymer ?
#
loop_
_entity_poly.entity_id
_entity_poly.type
_entity_poly.pdbx_seq_one_letter_code
_entity_poly.pdbx_strand_id
1 'polypeptide(L)'
;MRELRRVIVLFAAAVCLLSGCGAGVRPEGASGQGKQDVTIILKAPAQEMNCVSNPEITNTQAFLERVGQAFAAQYEDANVTIDVKMFALADEVSAITETFDTEDAPDILYEGYFNMAGYIHTGRVVPLDDMITDAIRADIYDSAWTISRTNGNTYMMPFLTMQNILIYNKAYFRSCGLDSYCGEGTEIQNWTMDEWTEILDTLAANLPEDVHPLAMYGKNNQGDTHIMSYLRAFGSEIFDADGNFDLESPEAVQALTWLQSGVERGWYPPHPENLEMKDCSELFSTKKLVLYNFNGANKSLYDDLSNYGFVNYPGDVATSFPNGFEIFDNGDDAKIRIAKAFLRYLYETPEWLELSAGNIPMSKTVSKKYAGQITMLSDFAANSSHVVDFMNNSPNWQGSSDSVRSVFYPHIADLLAGRVTPEECAAGLNADCNAALASGRERSVLHQ
;
A
#
# COMPACT_ATOMS: atom_id res chain seq x y z
N MET A 1 11.80 16.90 -55.66
CA MET A 1 11.90 16.26 -56.99
C MET A 1 11.51 14.79 -56.86
N ARG A 2 10.46 14.43 -57.60
CA ARG A 2 10.00 13.11 -58.04
C ARG A 2 9.53 12.14 -56.99
N GLU A 3 8.24 12.04 -56.84
CA GLU A 3 7.17 11.32 -57.59
C GLU A 3 7.22 9.80 -57.38
N LEU A 4 6.18 9.32 -56.70
CA LEU A 4 5.01 8.58 -57.24
C LEU A 4 5.31 7.23 -57.89
N ARG A 5 4.76 6.15 -57.34
CA ARG A 5 4.00 5.17 -58.13
C ARG A 5 3.05 4.32 -57.26
N ARG A 6 1.76 4.55 -57.50
CA ARG A 6 0.66 3.60 -57.22
C ARG A 6 0.68 2.48 -58.28
N VAL A 7 0.35 1.27 -57.85
CA VAL A 7 -0.22 0.27 -58.75
C VAL A 7 -1.36 -0.45 -58.07
N ILE A 8 -2.52 -0.24 -58.63
CA ILE A 8 -3.78 -0.97 -58.42
C ILE A 8 -3.78 -2.16 -59.36
N VAL A 9 -4.17 -3.36 -58.90
CA VAL A 9 -4.64 -4.43 -59.80
C VAL A 9 -5.92 -5.03 -59.19
N LEU A 10 -6.96 -4.96 -59.98
CA LEU A 10 -8.32 -5.45 -59.78
C LEU A 10 -8.53 -6.78 -60.54
N PHE A 11 -9.46 -7.58 -60.04
CA PHE A 11 -10.32 -8.59 -60.67
C PHE A 11 -9.78 -9.96 -61.07
N ALA A 12 -10.43 -11.01 -60.54
CA ALA A 12 -11.33 -11.86 -61.38
C ALA A 12 -12.21 -12.77 -60.53
N ALA A 13 -13.52 -12.59 -60.66
CA ALA A 13 -14.55 -13.53 -60.22
C ALA A 13 -14.68 -14.67 -61.24
N ALA A 14 -14.89 -15.89 -60.79
CA ALA A 14 -15.44 -16.95 -61.62
C ALA A 14 -16.48 -17.76 -60.82
N VAL A 15 -17.71 -17.62 -61.30
CA VAL A 15 -18.90 -18.40 -60.92
C VAL A 15 -18.88 -19.75 -61.66
N CYS A 16 -19.16 -20.84 -60.94
CA CYS A 16 -19.68 -22.08 -61.58
C CYS A 16 -20.78 -22.62 -60.69
N LEU A 17 -21.96 -22.71 -61.30
CA LEU A 17 -23.21 -23.24 -60.80
C LEU A 17 -23.42 -24.73 -61.18
N LEU A 18 -24.19 -25.46 -60.37
CA LEU A 18 -25.03 -26.62 -60.61
C LEU A 18 -24.32 -27.99 -60.66
N SER A 19 -24.74 -28.99 -59.97
CA SER A 19 -26.06 -29.55 -59.57
C SER A 19 -25.87 -30.84 -58.82
N GLY A 20 -26.81 -31.22 -57.94
CA GLY A 20 -26.93 -32.61 -57.48
C GLY A 20 -27.69 -32.77 -56.17
N CYS A 21 -28.97 -33.10 -56.27
CA CYS A 21 -29.84 -33.50 -55.15
C CYS A 21 -29.38 -34.75 -54.40
N GLY A 22 -29.45 -34.72 -53.09
CA GLY A 22 -29.32 -35.92 -52.26
C GLY A 22 -29.79 -35.61 -50.84
N ALA A 23 -31.06 -35.92 -50.55
CA ALA A 23 -31.63 -35.76 -49.19
C ALA A 23 -30.98 -36.76 -48.23
N GLY A 24 -30.32 -36.26 -47.21
CA GLY A 24 -29.90 -37.00 -46.04
C GLY A 24 -29.89 -36.04 -44.85
N VAL A 25 -30.98 -36.03 -44.09
CA VAL A 25 -31.06 -35.34 -42.79
C VAL A 25 -30.13 -36.09 -41.86
N ARG A 26 -28.91 -35.55 -41.62
CA ARG A 26 -28.10 -35.90 -40.46
C ARG A 26 -28.53 -34.97 -39.32
N PRO A 27 -28.73 -35.49 -38.11
CA PRO A 27 -28.89 -34.61 -36.96
C PRO A 27 -27.57 -33.80 -36.80
N GLU A 28 -27.66 -32.47 -36.77
CA GLU A 28 -26.58 -31.62 -36.32
C GLU A 28 -26.19 -32.11 -34.94
N GLY A 29 -25.05 -32.82 -34.86
CA GLY A 29 -24.37 -33.07 -33.62
C GLY A 29 -23.95 -31.69 -33.07
N ALA A 30 -24.39 -31.37 -31.90
CA ALA A 30 -23.87 -30.28 -31.14
C ALA A 30 -22.34 -30.39 -31.16
N SER A 31 -21.69 -29.52 -31.93
CA SER A 31 -20.27 -29.32 -31.83
C SER A 31 -20.03 -28.76 -30.44
N GLY A 32 -19.62 -29.59 -29.50
CA GLY A 32 -19.09 -29.13 -28.23
C GLY A 32 -17.92 -28.23 -28.56
N GLN A 33 -18.16 -26.92 -28.55
CA GLN A 33 -17.05 -25.95 -28.48
C GLN A 33 -16.30 -26.31 -27.21
N GLY A 34 -15.04 -26.77 -27.34
CA GLY A 34 -14.18 -26.94 -26.19
C GLY A 34 -14.10 -25.62 -25.42
N LYS A 35 -13.96 -25.65 -24.11
CA LYS A 35 -13.79 -24.47 -23.29
C LYS A 35 -12.65 -23.63 -23.86
N GLN A 36 -12.82 -22.29 -23.87
CA GLN A 36 -11.78 -21.36 -24.28
C GLN A 36 -10.67 -21.37 -23.24
N ASP A 37 -9.42 -21.38 -23.69
CA ASP A 37 -8.26 -21.18 -22.82
C ASP A 37 -8.07 -19.69 -22.55
N VAL A 38 -8.01 -19.30 -21.28
CA VAL A 38 -7.84 -17.88 -20.86
C VAL A 38 -6.75 -17.81 -19.80
N THR A 39 -5.77 -16.95 -20.03
CA THR A 39 -4.72 -16.64 -19.06
C THR A 39 -5.00 -15.28 -18.43
N ILE A 40 -5.04 -15.24 -17.11
CA ILE A 40 -5.14 -14.04 -16.28
C ILE A 40 -3.78 -13.75 -15.70
N ILE A 41 -3.22 -12.58 -15.99
CA ILE A 41 -1.96 -12.12 -15.42
C ILE A 41 -2.26 -11.45 -14.08
N LEU A 42 -1.76 -12.05 -12.99
CA LEU A 42 -1.85 -11.49 -11.66
C LEU A 42 -0.47 -11.03 -11.22
N LYS A 43 -0.28 -9.72 -11.06
CA LYS A 43 0.98 -9.14 -10.57
C LYS A 43 0.91 -8.83 -9.09
N ALA A 44 2.03 -9.02 -8.39
CA ALA A 44 2.14 -8.71 -6.96
C ALA A 44 3.59 -8.47 -6.53
N PRO A 45 3.84 -7.68 -5.46
CA PRO A 45 5.18 -7.53 -4.90
C PRO A 45 5.62 -8.81 -4.19
N ALA A 46 6.92 -9.12 -4.32
CA ALA A 46 7.55 -10.22 -3.60
C ALA A 46 7.71 -9.83 -2.12
N GLN A 47 6.82 -10.33 -1.27
CA GLN A 47 6.81 -10.06 0.16
C GLN A 47 6.66 -11.36 0.98
N GLU A 48 7.23 -11.34 2.18
CA GLU A 48 6.98 -12.40 3.16
C GLU A 48 5.54 -12.30 3.71
N MET A 49 4.97 -13.45 4.02
CA MET A 49 3.68 -13.56 4.71
C MET A 49 3.83 -14.49 5.91
N ASN A 50 3.21 -14.12 7.04
CA ASN A 50 3.17 -14.95 8.24
C ASN A 50 1.72 -15.41 8.46
N CYS A 51 1.26 -16.34 7.63
CA CYS A 51 -0.13 -16.77 7.65
C CYS A 51 -0.41 -17.68 8.84
N VAL A 52 -1.15 -17.21 9.84
CA VAL A 52 -1.51 -17.99 11.04
C VAL A 52 -2.44 -19.16 10.67
N SER A 53 -3.35 -18.95 9.72
CA SER A 53 -4.28 -19.98 9.28
C SER A 53 -3.61 -21.11 8.48
N ASN A 54 -2.48 -20.82 7.83
CA ASN A 54 -1.72 -21.78 7.04
C ASN A 54 -0.21 -21.43 7.05
N PRO A 55 0.56 -21.95 8.01
CA PRO A 55 2.00 -21.65 8.15
C PRO A 55 2.89 -22.11 6.98
N GLU A 56 2.37 -22.94 6.05
CA GLU A 56 3.10 -23.34 4.85
C GLU A 56 3.17 -22.20 3.81
N ILE A 57 2.26 -21.23 3.91
CA ILE A 57 2.25 -20.05 3.05
C ILE A 57 3.10 -18.96 3.70
N THR A 58 4.33 -18.83 3.22
CA THR A 58 5.35 -17.94 3.78
C THR A 58 5.59 -16.67 2.96
N ASN A 59 4.98 -16.55 1.79
CA ASN A 59 5.15 -15.40 0.91
C ASN A 59 3.95 -15.18 -0.01
N THR A 60 3.87 -13.99 -0.58
CA THR A 60 2.80 -13.56 -1.48
C THR A 60 2.65 -14.47 -2.70
N GLN A 61 3.77 -14.94 -3.28
CA GLN A 61 3.73 -15.83 -4.44
C GLN A 61 3.00 -17.14 -4.13
N ALA A 62 3.42 -17.82 -3.06
CA ALA A 62 2.82 -19.09 -2.63
C ALA A 62 1.31 -18.95 -2.34
N PHE A 63 0.92 -17.80 -1.75
CA PHE A 63 -0.49 -17.45 -1.52
C PHE A 63 -1.26 -17.38 -2.84
N LEU A 64 -0.84 -16.52 -3.76
CA LEU A 64 -1.57 -16.24 -4.99
C LEU A 64 -1.60 -17.42 -5.95
N GLU A 65 -0.50 -18.17 -6.07
CA GLU A 65 -0.44 -19.39 -6.89
C GLU A 65 -1.39 -20.45 -6.36
N ARG A 66 -1.45 -20.64 -5.03
CA ARG A 66 -2.33 -21.67 -4.43
C ARG A 66 -3.81 -21.35 -4.63
N VAL A 67 -4.21 -20.08 -4.38
CA VAL A 67 -5.59 -19.64 -4.64
C VAL A 67 -5.91 -19.70 -6.13
N GLY A 68 -5.00 -19.27 -6.99
CA GLY A 68 -5.14 -19.29 -8.45
C GLY A 68 -5.35 -20.69 -9.00
N GLN A 69 -4.58 -21.68 -8.54
CA GLN A 69 -4.73 -23.09 -8.92
C GLN A 69 -6.07 -23.66 -8.46
N ALA A 70 -6.48 -23.36 -7.22
CA ALA A 70 -7.75 -23.85 -6.67
C ALA A 70 -8.95 -23.23 -7.42
N PHE A 71 -8.91 -21.96 -7.76
CA PHE A 71 -9.92 -21.29 -8.57
C PHE A 71 -10.00 -21.91 -9.97
N ALA A 72 -8.86 -22.02 -10.66
CA ALA A 72 -8.79 -22.56 -12.01
C ALA A 72 -9.36 -23.99 -12.11
N ALA A 73 -9.11 -24.81 -11.11
CA ALA A 73 -9.59 -26.20 -11.06
C ALA A 73 -11.13 -26.32 -11.00
N GLN A 74 -11.84 -25.31 -10.49
CA GLN A 74 -13.30 -25.34 -10.34
C GLN A 74 -14.05 -24.42 -11.31
N TYR A 75 -13.33 -23.54 -12.05
CA TYR A 75 -14.00 -22.64 -12.99
C TYR A 75 -14.54 -23.39 -14.20
N GLU A 76 -15.87 -23.29 -14.44
CA GLU A 76 -16.53 -24.15 -15.42
C GLU A 76 -16.65 -23.53 -16.81
N ASP A 77 -16.64 -22.19 -16.94
CA ASP A 77 -16.96 -21.51 -18.21
C ASP A 77 -15.77 -21.43 -19.18
N ALA A 78 -14.53 -21.57 -18.69
CA ALA A 78 -13.30 -21.56 -19.47
C ALA A 78 -12.21 -22.46 -18.83
N ASN A 79 -11.16 -22.77 -19.59
CA ASN A 79 -9.92 -23.32 -19.03
C ASN A 79 -9.06 -22.15 -18.56
N VAL A 80 -9.06 -21.83 -17.28
CA VAL A 80 -8.37 -20.67 -16.74
C VAL A 80 -6.96 -21.03 -16.27
N THR A 81 -6.01 -20.17 -16.54
CA THR A 81 -4.68 -20.14 -15.92
C THR A 81 -4.49 -18.79 -15.23
N ILE A 82 -4.18 -18.81 -13.93
CA ILE A 82 -3.73 -17.60 -13.23
C ILE A 82 -2.20 -17.58 -13.26
N ASP A 83 -1.64 -16.69 -14.06
CA ASP A 83 -0.19 -16.48 -14.21
C ASP A 83 0.29 -15.44 -13.21
N VAL A 84 0.90 -15.89 -12.11
CA VAL A 84 1.35 -15.03 -11.02
C VAL A 84 2.75 -14.51 -11.32
N LYS A 85 2.88 -13.21 -11.48
CA LYS A 85 4.14 -12.51 -11.77
C LYS A 85 4.53 -11.62 -10.61
N MET A 86 5.69 -11.90 -10.03
CA MET A 86 6.23 -11.16 -8.90
C MET A 86 7.16 -10.05 -9.36
N PHE A 87 7.11 -8.91 -8.67
CA PHE A 87 8.08 -7.81 -8.85
C PHE A 87 8.74 -7.43 -7.53
N ALA A 88 9.91 -6.80 -7.60
CA ALA A 88 10.55 -6.27 -6.40
C ALA A 88 9.83 -5.01 -5.92
N LEU A 89 9.67 -4.84 -4.61
CA LEU A 89 8.96 -3.69 -4.02
C LEU A 89 9.57 -2.33 -4.46
N ALA A 90 10.89 -2.31 -4.72
CA ALA A 90 11.56 -1.10 -5.20
C ALA A 90 11.16 -0.69 -6.63
N ASP A 91 10.66 -1.65 -7.43
CA ASP A 91 10.29 -1.47 -8.83
C ASP A 91 8.77 -1.38 -9.04
N GLU A 92 7.99 -1.32 -7.96
CA GLU A 92 6.52 -1.49 -7.98
C GLU A 92 5.80 -0.68 -9.06
N VAL A 93 6.11 0.61 -9.17
CA VAL A 93 5.44 1.47 -10.16
C VAL A 93 5.87 1.14 -11.59
N SER A 94 7.17 0.99 -11.83
CA SER A 94 7.70 0.68 -13.18
C SER A 94 7.27 -0.70 -13.65
N ALA A 95 7.26 -1.70 -12.75
CA ALA A 95 6.82 -3.07 -13.04
C ALA A 95 5.37 -3.15 -13.54
N ILE A 96 4.55 -2.16 -13.20
CA ILE A 96 3.16 -2.06 -13.64
C ILE A 96 3.03 -1.12 -14.84
N THR A 97 3.49 0.12 -14.70
CA THR A 97 3.24 1.17 -15.73
C THR A 97 3.95 0.91 -17.04
N GLU A 98 5.16 0.34 -17.04
CA GLU A 98 5.90 0.00 -18.27
C GLU A 98 5.28 -1.17 -19.04
N THR A 99 4.38 -1.93 -18.43
CA THR A 99 3.70 -3.05 -19.08
C THR A 99 2.31 -2.71 -19.59
N PHE A 100 1.80 -1.51 -19.34
CA PHE A 100 0.54 -1.07 -19.92
C PHE A 100 0.56 -1.16 -21.45
N ASP A 101 -0.57 -1.59 -22.02
CA ASP A 101 -0.74 -1.77 -23.48
C ASP A 101 0.19 -2.85 -24.10
N THR A 102 0.74 -3.76 -23.28
CA THR A 102 1.51 -4.92 -23.72
C THR A 102 0.82 -6.23 -23.34
N GLU A 103 1.31 -7.35 -23.86
CA GLU A 103 0.84 -8.69 -23.48
C GLU A 103 1.14 -9.04 -22.00
N ASP A 104 2.01 -8.25 -21.34
CA ASP A 104 2.39 -8.41 -19.94
C ASP A 104 1.64 -7.47 -18.99
N ALA A 105 0.64 -6.74 -19.48
CA ALA A 105 -0.20 -5.90 -18.64
C ALA A 105 -0.94 -6.72 -17.57
N PRO A 106 -1.06 -6.24 -16.32
CA PRO A 106 -1.80 -6.96 -15.29
C PRO A 106 -3.30 -6.98 -15.63
N ASP A 107 -3.94 -8.14 -15.47
CA ASP A 107 -5.39 -8.25 -15.42
C ASP A 107 -5.87 -8.08 -13.97
N ILE A 108 -5.06 -8.54 -13.01
CA ILE A 108 -5.27 -8.34 -11.56
C ILE A 108 -3.95 -7.84 -10.96
N LEU A 109 -4.04 -6.86 -10.07
CA LEU A 109 -2.92 -6.40 -9.23
C LEU A 109 -3.27 -6.65 -7.76
N TYR A 110 -2.34 -7.24 -7.02
CA TYR A 110 -2.35 -7.26 -5.56
C TYR A 110 -1.20 -6.41 -5.05
N GLU A 111 -1.50 -5.31 -4.36
CA GLU A 111 -0.49 -4.36 -3.92
C GLU A 111 -0.97 -3.52 -2.73
N GLY A 112 -0.06 -2.73 -2.16
CA GLY A 112 -0.38 -1.66 -1.23
C GLY A 112 -1.07 -0.49 -1.94
N TYR A 113 -2.03 0.14 -1.29
CA TYR A 113 -2.88 1.16 -1.89
C TYR A 113 -2.19 2.46 -2.30
N PHE A 114 -0.93 2.68 -1.92
CA PHE A 114 -0.14 3.85 -2.29
C PHE A 114 -0.12 4.17 -3.79
N ASN A 115 -0.01 3.13 -4.61
CA ASN A 115 0.04 3.24 -6.06
C ASN A 115 -1.33 3.07 -6.70
N MET A 116 -2.22 2.31 -6.05
CA MET A 116 -3.54 1.99 -6.55
C MET A 116 -4.35 3.24 -6.87
N ALA A 117 -4.32 4.27 -6.01
CA ALA A 117 -4.96 5.54 -6.30
C ALA A 117 -4.50 6.16 -7.63
N GLY A 118 -3.20 6.08 -7.92
CA GLY A 118 -2.64 6.54 -9.20
C GLY A 118 -3.17 5.76 -10.39
N TYR A 119 -3.25 4.43 -10.29
CA TYR A 119 -3.76 3.58 -11.38
C TYR A 119 -5.26 3.81 -11.66
N ILE A 120 -6.08 3.99 -10.63
CA ILE A 120 -7.50 4.34 -10.76
C ILE A 120 -7.67 5.59 -11.61
N HIS A 121 -6.86 6.62 -11.37
CA HIS A 121 -6.91 7.88 -12.10
C HIS A 121 -6.43 7.79 -13.56
N THR A 122 -5.79 6.69 -13.98
CA THR A 122 -5.50 6.43 -15.40
C THR A 122 -6.73 5.98 -16.20
N GLY A 123 -7.82 5.61 -15.52
CA GLY A 123 -9.02 5.04 -16.14
C GLY A 123 -8.86 3.56 -16.56
N ARG A 124 -7.75 2.91 -16.20
CA ARG A 124 -7.49 1.50 -16.53
C ARG A 124 -8.06 0.52 -15.52
N VAL A 125 -8.43 0.99 -14.33
CA VAL A 125 -8.98 0.14 -13.27
C VAL A 125 -10.49 0.14 -13.35
N VAL A 126 -11.10 -1.05 -13.30
CA VAL A 126 -12.54 -1.19 -13.41
C VAL A 126 -13.24 -1.06 -12.05
N PRO A 127 -14.46 -0.50 -11.99
CA PRO A 127 -15.28 -0.54 -10.79
C PRO A 127 -15.64 -1.99 -10.40
N LEU A 128 -15.68 -2.26 -9.09
CA LEU A 128 -15.90 -3.59 -8.53
C LEU A 128 -17.26 -3.76 -7.85
N ASP A 129 -18.10 -2.70 -7.81
CA ASP A 129 -19.36 -2.71 -7.05
C ASP A 129 -20.31 -3.84 -7.46
N ASP A 130 -20.30 -4.23 -8.73
CA ASP A 130 -21.14 -5.32 -9.28
C ASP A 130 -20.73 -6.73 -8.81
N MET A 131 -19.50 -6.89 -8.31
CA MET A 131 -19.02 -8.16 -7.76
C MET A 131 -19.16 -8.25 -6.23
N ILE A 132 -19.33 -7.13 -5.54
CA ILE A 132 -19.38 -7.06 -4.08
C ILE A 132 -20.77 -7.45 -3.60
N THR A 133 -20.87 -8.67 -3.05
CA THR A 133 -22.12 -9.16 -2.47
C THR A 133 -22.40 -8.49 -1.11
N ASP A 134 -23.66 -8.55 -0.65
CA ASP A 134 -24.04 -8.05 0.67
C ASP A 134 -23.23 -8.72 1.79
N ALA A 135 -22.88 -10.00 1.62
CA ALA A 135 -22.07 -10.75 2.57
C ALA A 135 -20.63 -10.19 2.65
N ILE A 136 -19.98 -9.99 1.51
CA ILE A 136 -18.65 -9.39 1.44
C ILE A 136 -18.68 -7.96 2.04
N ARG A 137 -19.68 -7.17 1.65
CA ARG A 137 -19.82 -5.79 2.14
C ARG A 137 -19.98 -5.72 3.66
N ALA A 138 -20.76 -6.62 4.24
CA ALA A 138 -21.01 -6.66 5.68
C ALA A 138 -19.79 -7.14 6.49
N ASP A 139 -18.97 -8.02 5.92
CA ASP A 139 -17.82 -8.62 6.61
C ASP A 139 -16.58 -7.72 6.63
N ILE A 140 -16.36 -6.91 5.60
CA ILE A 140 -15.23 -5.97 5.55
C ILE A 140 -15.53 -4.74 6.43
N TYR A 141 -14.48 -4.19 7.08
CA TYR A 141 -14.61 -2.98 7.90
C TYR A 141 -15.00 -1.76 7.06
N ASP A 142 -15.84 -0.89 7.62
CA ASP A 142 -16.32 0.31 6.92
C ASP A 142 -15.18 1.29 6.59
N SER A 143 -14.16 1.37 7.45
CA SER A 143 -12.95 2.16 7.20
C SER A 143 -12.20 1.69 5.95
N ALA A 144 -12.15 0.37 5.72
CA ALA A 144 -11.53 -0.20 4.53
C ALA A 144 -12.30 0.14 3.25
N TRP A 145 -13.62 0.15 3.30
CA TRP A 145 -14.44 0.60 2.18
C TRP A 145 -14.27 2.07 1.87
N THR A 146 -14.08 2.92 2.89
CA THR A 146 -13.86 4.37 2.70
C THR A 146 -12.61 4.63 1.85
N ILE A 147 -11.50 3.97 2.16
CA ILE A 147 -10.24 4.14 1.41
C ILE A 147 -10.22 3.45 0.03
N SER A 148 -11.15 2.51 -0.21
CA SER A 148 -11.25 1.75 -1.46
C SER A 148 -12.11 2.42 -2.52
N ARG A 149 -12.68 3.60 -2.23
CA ARG A 149 -13.68 4.27 -3.06
C ARG A 149 -13.21 5.60 -3.60
N THR A 150 -13.56 5.86 -4.85
CA THR A 150 -13.34 7.14 -5.53
C THR A 150 -14.57 7.46 -6.38
N ASN A 151 -15.08 8.69 -6.31
CA ASN A 151 -16.26 9.13 -7.06
C ASN A 151 -17.49 8.19 -6.91
N GLY A 152 -17.68 7.64 -5.71
CA GLY A 152 -18.83 6.77 -5.41
C GLY A 152 -18.68 5.31 -5.84
N ASN A 153 -17.65 4.95 -6.59
CA ASN A 153 -17.35 3.59 -7.01
C ASN A 153 -16.24 2.95 -6.16
N THR A 154 -16.29 1.64 -5.99
CA THR A 154 -15.26 0.84 -5.33
C THR A 154 -14.27 0.33 -6.38
N TYR A 155 -12.99 0.59 -6.23
CA TYR A 155 -11.95 0.16 -7.16
C TYR A 155 -10.98 -0.85 -6.57
N MET A 156 -10.84 -0.90 -5.24
CA MET A 156 -9.97 -1.85 -4.56
C MET A 156 -10.79 -2.80 -3.69
N MET A 157 -10.46 -4.08 -3.73
CA MET A 157 -10.93 -5.08 -2.76
C MET A 157 -9.93 -5.18 -1.61
N PRO A 158 -10.20 -4.59 -0.43
CA PRO A 158 -9.26 -4.58 0.68
C PRO A 158 -9.13 -5.97 1.31
N PHE A 159 -7.90 -6.45 1.50
CA PHE A 159 -7.62 -7.80 1.98
C PHE A 159 -7.05 -7.81 3.40
N LEU A 160 -5.95 -7.10 3.62
CA LEU A 160 -5.32 -6.91 4.93
C LEU A 160 -4.78 -5.48 5.05
N THR A 161 -4.43 -5.08 6.28
CA THR A 161 -3.72 -3.83 6.51
C THR A 161 -2.53 -4.04 7.43
N MET A 162 -1.65 -3.07 7.43
CA MET A 162 -0.60 -2.88 8.40
C MET A 162 -0.79 -1.50 9.04
N GLN A 163 -0.56 -1.40 10.34
CA GLN A 163 -0.50 -0.11 11.03
C GLN A 163 0.96 0.24 11.30
N ASN A 164 1.38 1.42 10.89
CA ASN A 164 2.70 1.93 11.21
C ASN A 164 2.63 2.66 12.55
N ILE A 165 3.33 2.10 13.52
CA ILE A 165 3.56 2.65 14.87
C ILE A 165 5.06 2.64 15.14
N LEU A 166 5.47 2.99 16.34
CA LEU A 166 6.86 2.91 16.76
C LEU A 166 7.07 1.73 17.72
N ILE A 167 8.20 1.07 17.56
CA ILE A 167 8.73 0.06 18.49
C ILE A 167 9.92 0.66 19.21
N TYR A 168 10.07 0.38 20.51
CA TYR A 168 11.22 0.83 21.29
C TYR A 168 11.86 -0.29 22.11
N ASN A 169 13.17 -0.19 22.30
CA ASN A 169 13.93 -1.16 23.09
C ASN A 169 13.80 -0.85 24.59
N LYS A 170 13.09 -1.70 25.33
CA LYS A 170 12.85 -1.57 26.78
C LYS A 170 14.15 -1.58 27.60
N ALA A 171 15.22 -2.22 27.13
CA ALA A 171 16.49 -2.25 27.86
C ALA A 171 17.14 -0.86 27.94
N TYR A 172 17.11 -0.09 26.86
CA TYR A 172 17.58 1.30 26.85
C TYR A 172 16.70 2.21 27.72
N PHE A 173 15.40 2.05 27.65
CA PHE A 173 14.47 2.80 28.52
C PHE A 173 14.82 2.57 30.00
N ARG A 174 14.99 1.32 30.42
CA ARG A 174 15.38 0.99 31.80
C ARG A 174 16.74 1.54 32.18
N SER A 175 17.74 1.44 31.30
CA SER A 175 19.09 1.95 31.60
C SER A 175 19.12 3.47 31.74
N CYS A 176 18.17 4.18 31.12
CA CYS A 176 18.01 5.64 31.21
C CYS A 176 17.01 6.09 32.28
N GLY A 177 16.44 5.16 33.09
CA GLY A 177 15.48 5.51 34.15
C GLY A 177 14.08 5.82 33.65
N LEU A 178 13.71 5.35 32.47
CA LEU A 178 12.41 5.56 31.82
C LEU A 178 11.46 4.36 31.98
N ASP A 179 11.63 3.55 33.03
CA ASP A 179 10.81 2.34 33.27
C ASP A 179 9.31 2.63 33.32
N SER A 180 8.92 3.79 33.83
CA SER A 180 7.51 4.22 33.95
C SER A 180 6.79 4.38 32.60
N TYR A 181 7.54 4.55 31.52
CA TYR A 181 7.01 4.66 30.16
C TYR A 181 6.96 3.31 29.42
N CYS A 182 7.44 2.24 30.04
CA CYS A 182 7.42 0.90 29.44
C CYS A 182 6.04 0.24 29.63
N GLY A 183 5.34 -0.03 28.53
CA GLY A 183 4.12 -0.84 28.55
C GLY A 183 4.36 -2.31 28.90
N GLU A 184 3.32 -2.99 29.37
CA GLU A 184 3.31 -4.42 29.61
C GLU A 184 3.04 -5.21 28.32
N GLY A 185 3.75 -6.30 28.13
CA GLY A 185 3.58 -7.18 26.96
C GLY A 185 3.68 -6.43 25.63
N THR A 186 2.64 -6.52 24.80
CA THR A 186 2.50 -5.90 23.49
C THR A 186 1.53 -4.69 23.49
N GLU A 187 1.22 -4.16 24.65
CA GLU A 187 0.36 -2.98 24.79
C GLU A 187 0.95 -1.78 24.05
N ILE A 188 0.14 -1.15 23.19
CA ILE A 188 0.53 0.04 22.44
C ILE A 188 0.32 1.26 23.34
N GLN A 189 1.41 1.94 23.66
CA GLN A 189 1.40 3.11 24.51
C GLN A 189 1.00 4.37 23.75
N ASN A 190 0.51 5.37 24.47
CA ASN A 190 0.25 6.72 24.00
C ASN A 190 0.97 7.68 24.94
N TRP A 191 1.95 8.40 24.42
CA TRP A 191 2.67 9.42 25.19
C TRP A 191 2.25 10.81 24.71
N THR A 192 2.04 11.72 25.65
CA THR A 192 1.80 13.13 25.34
C THR A 192 3.04 13.76 24.67
N MET A 193 2.87 14.90 24.01
CA MET A 193 4.01 15.61 23.39
C MET A 193 5.10 16.00 24.40
N ASP A 194 4.70 16.36 25.64
CA ASP A 194 5.64 16.67 26.72
C ASP A 194 6.43 15.42 27.13
N GLU A 195 5.76 14.27 27.28
CA GLU A 195 6.40 12.98 27.58
C GLU A 195 7.32 12.53 26.45
N TRP A 196 6.92 12.69 25.18
CA TRP A 196 7.78 12.43 24.05
C TRP A 196 9.08 13.23 24.11
N THR A 197 8.96 14.53 24.41
CA THR A 197 10.11 15.41 24.51
C THR A 197 11.01 15.02 25.68
N GLU A 198 10.44 14.73 26.87
CA GLU A 198 11.19 14.29 28.04
C GLU A 198 11.91 12.96 27.78
N ILE A 199 11.24 11.98 27.16
CA ILE A 199 11.80 10.68 26.81
C ILE A 199 13.01 10.86 25.88
N LEU A 200 12.83 11.61 24.79
CA LEU A 200 13.88 11.80 23.78
C LEU A 200 15.09 12.53 24.34
N ASP A 201 14.86 13.58 25.16
CA ASP A 201 15.95 14.30 25.83
C ASP A 201 16.71 13.41 26.82
N THR A 202 15.96 12.63 27.61
CA THR A 202 16.55 11.71 28.58
C THR A 202 17.37 10.63 27.88
N LEU A 203 16.89 10.09 26.79
CA LEU A 203 17.62 9.13 25.95
C LEU A 203 18.88 9.79 25.37
N ALA A 204 18.77 10.96 24.74
CA ALA A 204 19.92 11.66 24.14
C ALA A 204 21.02 11.97 25.15
N ALA A 205 20.64 12.29 26.40
CA ALA A 205 21.61 12.61 27.45
C ALA A 205 22.29 11.40 28.10
N ASN A 206 21.68 10.21 28.03
CA ASN A 206 22.14 9.04 28.82
C ASN A 206 22.53 7.80 28.00
N LEU A 207 22.25 7.80 26.69
CA LEU A 207 22.65 6.69 25.81
C LEU A 207 24.16 6.71 25.53
N PRO A 208 24.75 5.55 25.17
CA PRO A 208 26.09 5.50 24.59
C PRO A 208 26.18 6.39 23.35
N GLU A 209 27.39 6.95 23.07
CA GLU A 209 27.64 7.91 21.98
C GLU A 209 27.21 7.39 20.59
N ASP A 210 27.25 6.07 20.36
CA ASP A 210 26.89 5.43 19.08
C ASP A 210 25.47 4.87 19.05
N VAL A 211 24.61 5.21 20.01
CA VAL A 211 23.21 4.82 20.11
C VAL A 211 22.33 6.06 20.08
N HIS A 212 21.33 6.07 19.20
CA HIS A 212 20.48 7.24 18.95
C HIS A 212 19.04 6.99 19.41
N PRO A 213 18.34 8.02 19.93
CA PRO A 213 16.98 7.88 20.43
C PRO A 213 15.95 7.45 19.40
N LEU A 214 15.85 8.16 18.28
CA LEU A 214 14.72 8.07 17.36
C LEU A 214 15.17 8.00 15.90
N ALA A 215 14.54 7.12 15.13
CA ALA A 215 14.72 7.08 13.68
C ALA A 215 14.26 8.38 13.02
N MET A 216 15.12 8.95 12.19
CA MET A 216 14.79 10.07 11.30
C MET A 216 15.61 9.95 10.02
N TYR A 217 14.94 10.17 8.87
CA TYR A 217 15.57 10.05 7.56
C TYR A 217 14.89 11.01 6.57
N GLY A 218 15.68 11.83 5.90
CA GLY A 218 15.24 12.87 4.97
C GLY A 218 15.53 12.58 3.50
N LYS A 219 16.19 11.46 3.17
CA LYS A 219 16.60 11.16 1.78
C LYS A 219 15.73 10.09 1.10
N ASN A 220 14.74 9.58 1.74
CA ASN A 220 13.97 8.44 1.23
C ASN A 220 12.64 8.89 0.64
N ASN A 221 12.16 8.14 -0.36
CA ASN A 221 10.81 8.28 -0.91
C ASN A 221 9.76 7.37 -0.22
N GLN A 222 10.01 6.93 1.02
CA GLN A 222 9.12 6.03 1.78
C GLN A 222 8.90 6.45 3.25
N GLY A 223 9.22 7.64 3.64
CA GLY A 223 9.11 8.07 5.03
C GLY A 223 8.12 9.22 5.27
N ASP A 224 7.41 9.61 4.22
CA ASP A 224 6.40 10.66 4.23
C ASP A 224 5.35 10.42 5.33
N THR A 225 4.88 9.19 5.48
CA THR A 225 3.86 8.85 6.48
C THR A 225 4.32 9.11 7.92
N HIS A 226 5.59 8.91 8.25
CA HIS A 226 6.07 9.23 9.59
C HIS A 226 6.17 10.74 9.80
N ILE A 227 6.64 11.52 8.81
CA ILE A 227 6.66 12.99 8.92
C ILE A 227 5.23 13.53 9.05
N MET A 228 4.28 13.04 8.24
CA MET A 228 2.88 13.45 8.33
C MET A 228 2.24 13.05 9.66
N SER A 229 2.65 11.95 10.27
CA SER A 229 2.23 11.58 11.63
C SER A 229 2.68 12.61 12.67
N TYR A 230 3.89 13.15 12.55
CA TYR A 230 4.34 14.24 13.42
C TYR A 230 3.56 15.54 13.16
N LEU A 231 3.26 15.88 11.90
CA LEU A 231 2.39 17.03 11.60
C LEU A 231 1.02 16.86 12.29
N ARG A 232 0.43 15.69 12.14
CA ARG A 232 -0.85 15.34 12.78
C ARG A 232 -0.81 15.41 14.30
N ALA A 233 0.31 15.05 14.92
CA ALA A 233 0.51 15.11 16.36
C ALA A 233 0.32 16.53 16.95
N PHE A 234 0.58 17.55 16.17
CA PHE A 234 0.40 18.96 16.53
C PHE A 234 -0.98 19.52 16.13
N GLY A 235 -1.83 18.70 15.53
CA GLY A 235 -3.19 19.09 15.13
C GLY A 235 -3.35 19.50 13.68
N SER A 236 -2.29 19.39 12.85
CA SER A 236 -2.43 19.63 11.40
C SER A 236 -3.36 18.60 10.78
N GLU A 237 -4.35 19.05 10.02
CA GLU A 237 -5.29 18.17 9.30
C GLU A 237 -4.69 17.61 8.00
N ILE A 238 -3.51 18.08 7.58
CA ILE A 238 -2.81 17.73 6.34
C ILE A 238 -3.51 18.24 5.08
N PHE A 239 -4.83 18.08 5.00
CA PHE A 239 -5.66 18.51 3.89
C PHE A 239 -6.72 19.51 4.34
N ASP A 240 -7.03 20.47 3.50
CA ASP A 240 -8.16 21.36 3.66
C ASP A 240 -9.51 20.69 3.27
N ALA A 241 -10.62 21.41 3.41
CA ALA A 241 -11.95 20.89 3.08
C ALA A 241 -12.14 20.58 1.58
N ASP A 242 -11.33 21.17 0.70
CA ASP A 242 -11.33 20.95 -0.73
C ASP A 242 -10.37 19.82 -1.16
N GLY A 243 -9.69 19.21 -0.19
CA GLY A 243 -8.73 18.13 -0.39
C GLY A 243 -7.38 18.60 -0.94
N ASN A 244 -7.02 19.88 -0.79
CA ASN A 244 -5.68 20.37 -1.06
C ASN A 244 -4.83 20.24 0.20
N PHE A 245 -3.51 20.19 0.04
CA PHE A 245 -2.61 20.21 1.18
C PHE A 245 -2.69 21.54 1.94
N ASP A 246 -2.79 21.47 3.28
CA ASP A 246 -2.70 22.59 4.22
C ASP A 246 -1.49 22.38 5.15
N LEU A 247 -0.30 22.56 4.58
CA LEU A 247 0.97 22.33 5.27
C LEU A 247 1.63 23.63 5.77
N GLU A 248 0.95 24.78 5.66
CA GLU A 248 1.36 26.08 6.19
C GLU A 248 0.59 26.48 7.45
N SER A 249 -0.29 25.60 7.96
CA SER A 249 -1.02 25.88 9.20
C SER A 249 -0.06 26.10 10.38
N PRO A 250 -0.44 26.89 11.41
CA PRO A 250 0.39 27.09 12.60
C PRO A 250 0.79 25.76 13.25
N GLU A 251 -0.07 24.76 13.22
CA GLU A 251 0.13 23.42 13.73
C GLU A 251 1.21 22.67 12.94
N ALA A 252 1.18 22.76 11.62
CA ALA A 252 2.20 22.18 10.75
C ALA A 252 3.58 22.83 11.00
N VAL A 253 3.65 24.15 11.11
CA VAL A 253 4.89 24.88 11.43
C VAL A 253 5.42 24.49 12.81
N GLN A 254 4.55 24.32 13.81
CA GLN A 254 4.97 23.84 15.14
C GLN A 254 5.57 22.44 15.08
N ALA A 255 4.97 21.53 14.32
CA ALA A 255 5.50 20.19 14.12
C ALA A 255 6.88 20.21 13.45
N LEU A 256 7.05 21.00 12.39
CA LEU A 256 8.33 21.16 11.69
C LEU A 256 9.40 21.76 12.60
N THR A 257 9.00 22.72 13.47
CA THR A 257 9.89 23.31 14.49
C THR A 257 10.36 22.25 15.50
N TRP A 258 9.45 21.41 15.96
CA TRP A 258 9.79 20.32 16.88
C TRP A 258 10.73 19.29 16.20
N LEU A 259 10.45 18.91 14.95
CA LEU A 259 11.32 18.02 14.18
C LEU A 259 12.72 18.60 13.98
N GLN A 260 12.83 19.86 13.59
CA GLN A 260 14.13 20.52 13.42
C GLN A 260 14.90 20.61 14.74
N SER A 261 14.23 20.93 15.85
CA SER A 261 14.83 20.99 17.17
C SER A 261 15.46 19.67 17.61
N GLY A 262 14.91 18.54 17.16
CA GLY A 262 15.44 17.22 17.44
C GLY A 262 16.85 16.96 16.93
N VAL A 263 17.24 17.66 15.86
CA VAL A 263 18.62 17.62 15.34
C VAL A 263 19.59 18.25 16.35
N GLU A 264 19.29 19.44 16.84
CA GLU A 264 20.11 20.16 17.82
C GLU A 264 20.16 19.44 19.19
N ARG A 265 19.07 18.79 19.55
CA ARG A 265 18.91 18.04 20.81
C ARG A 265 19.52 16.63 20.75
N GLY A 266 20.01 16.20 19.59
CA GLY A 266 20.66 14.88 19.43
C GLY A 266 19.71 13.70 19.47
N TRP A 267 18.44 13.90 19.09
CA TRP A 267 17.45 12.81 19.08
C TRP A 267 17.65 11.81 17.94
N TYR A 268 18.31 12.24 16.85
CA TYR A 268 18.45 11.47 15.62
C TYR A 268 19.88 10.97 15.39
N PRO A 269 20.08 9.95 14.54
CA PRO A 269 21.40 9.63 14.04
C PRO A 269 22.04 10.85 13.33
N PRO A 270 23.38 10.95 13.28
CA PRO A 270 24.06 12.04 12.58
C PRO A 270 23.63 12.15 11.12
N HIS A 271 23.46 13.38 10.64
CA HIS A 271 23.10 13.68 9.26
C HIS A 271 21.80 13.02 8.81
N PRO A 272 20.68 13.19 9.54
CA PRO A 272 19.41 12.54 9.20
C PRO A 272 18.90 12.95 7.83
N GLU A 273 19.30 14.10 7.30
CA GLU A 273 18.98 14.55 5.94
C GLU A 273 19.54 13.65 4.83
N ASN A 274 20.56 12.85 5.14
CA ASN A 274 21.22 11.94 4.19
C ASN A 274 20.83 10.48 4.37
N LEU A 275 20.08 10.16 5.42
CA LEU A 275 19.68 8.79 5.72
C LEU A 275 18.44 8.37 4.94
N GLU A 276 18.39 7.09 4.62
CA GLU A 276 17.23 6.37 4.10
C GLU A 276 16.62 5.48 5.18
N MET A 277 15.39 5.02 4.98
CA MET A 277 14.72 4.10 5.90
C MET A 277 15.55 2.83 6.17
N LYS A 278 16.24 2.29 5.15
CA LYS A 278 17.11 1.11 5.30
C LYS A 278 18.27 1.35 6.27
N ASP A 279 18.83 2.56 6.30
CA ASP A 279 19.95 2.90 7.20
C ASP A 279 19.46 2.90 8.66
N CYS A 280 18.26 3.45 8.92
CA CYS A 280 17.65 3.38 10.25
C CYS A 280 17.24 1.95 10.62
N SER A 281 16.80 1.13 9.67
CA SER A 281 16.52 -0.30 9.89
C SER A 281 17.78 -1.06 10.32
N GLU A 282 18.91 -0.80 9.68
CA GLU A 282 20.20 -1.40 10.05
C GLU A 282 20.67 -0.94 11.44
N LEU A 283 20.56 0.36 11.74
CA LEU A 283 20.86 0.88 13.07
C LEU A 283 20.00 0.23 14.17
N PHE A 284 18.71 0.04 13.91
CA PHE A 284 17.81 -0.60 14.86
C PHE A 284 18.15 -2.09 15.05
N SER A 285 18.35 -2.85 13.97
CA SER A 285 18.71 -4.27 14.03
C SER A 285 20.05 -4.52 14.75
N THR A 286 21.00 -3.57 14.65
CA THR A 286 22.29 -3.60 15.34
C THR A 286 22.26 -2.96 16.73
N LYS A 287 21.06 -2.60 17.24
CA LYS A 287 20.84 -1.99 18.56
C LYS A 287 21.51 -0.60 18.73
N LYS A 288 21.70 0.11 17.65
CA LYS A 288 22.22 1.50 17.63
C LYS A 288 21.12 2.55 17.51
N LEU A 289 19.87 2.13 17.51
CA LEU A 289 18.69 2.96 17.50
C LEU A 289 17.67 2.46 18.52
N VAL A 290 17.07 3.35 19.30
CA VAL A 290 16.13 2.96 20.36
C VAL A 290 14.71 2.85 19.88
N LEU A 291 14.21 3.85 19.12
CA LEU A 291 12.86 3.88 18.56
C LEU A 291 12.92 3.81 17.03
N TYR A 292 12.09 2.94 16.45
CA TYR A 292 12.00 2.72 15.01
C TYR A 292 10.56 2.40 14.58
N ASN A 293 10.30 2.49 13.29
CA ASN A 293 9.00 2.16 12.71
C ASN A 293 8.70 0.66 12.84
N PHE A 294 7.46 0.34 13.17
CA PHE A 294 6.97 -1.03 13.26
C PHE A 294 5.59 -1.16 12.59
N ASN A 295 5.42 -2.18 11.75
CA ASN A 295 4.17 -2.45 11.05
C ASN A 295 3.70 -3.92 11.11
N GLY A 296 4.34 -4.73 11.96
CA GLY A 296 4.01 -6.16 12.10
C GLY A 296 4.55 -7.08 11.00
N ALA A 297 4.85 -6.56 9.81
CA ALA A 297 5.43 -7.35 8.73
C ALA A 297 6.92 -7.67 8.99
N ASN A 298 7.60 -6.83 9.76
CA ASN A 298 9.04 -6.91 10.02
C ASN A 298 9.39 -7.80 11.22
N LYS A 299 8.60 -8.82 11.54
CA LYS A 299 8.84 -9.70 12.71
C LYS A 299 10.24 -10.33 12.70
N SER A 300 10.79 -10.57 11.52
CA SER A 300 12.15 -11.12 11.36
C SER A 300 13.26 -10.20 11.88
N LEU A 301 12.98 -8.90 12.07
CA LEU A 301 13.93 -7.94 12.65
C LEU A 301 14.02 -8.02 14.17
N TYR A 302 13.13 -8.79 14.84
CA TYR A 302 13.01 -8.84 16.29
C TYR A 302 13.21 -10.27 16.79
N ASP A 303 14.32 -10.48 17.44
CA ASP A 303 14.71 -11.78 18.03
C ASP A 303 13.80 -12.19 19.20
N ASP A 304 13.32 -11.21 19.97
CA ASP A 304 12.39 -11.43 21.09
C ASP A 304 11.55 -10.17 21.35
N LEU A 305 10.26 -10.22 20.97
CA LEU A 305 9.33 -9.10 21.17
C LEU A 305 9.15 -8.71 22.65
N SER A 306 9.45 -9.60 23.59
CA SER A 306 9.37 -9.28 25.03
C SER A 306 10.37 -8.19 25.48
N ASN A 307 11.43 -7.98 24.72
CA ASN A 307 12.43 -6.93 24.96
C ASN A 307 12.01 -5.57 24.42
N TYR A 308 10.89 -5.49 23.70
CA TYR A 308 10.42 -4.30 23.03
C TYR A 308 9.08 -3.84 23.59
N GLY A 309 8.84 -2.56 23.50
CA GLY A 309 7.54 -1.92 23.73
C GLY A 309 7.06 -1.26 22.44
N PHE A 310 5.78 -0.89 22.42
CA PHE A 310 5.11 -0.33 21.27
C PHE A 310 4.44 0.97 21.67
N VAL A 311 4.46 1.95 20.78
CA VAL A 311 3.86 3.26 21.02
C VAL A 311 3.35 3.85 19.70
N ASN A 312 2.20 4.51 19.75
CA ASN A 312 1.74 5.32 18.65
C ASN A 312 2.69 6.50 18.39
N TYR A 313 2.66 7.08 17.20
CA TYR A 313 3.30 8.37 16.97
C TYR A 313 2.72 9.41 17.95
N PRO A 314 3.43 10.51 18.21
CA PRO A 314 2.91 11.56 19.08
C PRO A 314 1.49 11.97 18.69
N GLY A 315 0.65 12.37 19.68
CA GLY A 315 -0.74 12.70 19.44
C GLY A 315 -1.65 11.52 19.16
N ASP A 316 -1.27 10.32 19.60
CA ASP A 316 -2.04 9.08 19.45
C ASP A 316 -2.30 8.71 17.99
N VAL A 317 -1.30 8.90 17.14
CA VAL A 317 -1.43 8.68 15.69
C VAL A 317 -0.79 7.36 15.27
N ALA A 318 -1.48 6.61 14.43
CA ALA A 318 -0.94 5.52 13.63
C ALA A 318 -1.34 5.70 12.17
N THR A 319 -0.53 5.22 11.24
CA THR A 319 -0.89 5.23 9.81
C THR A 319 -1.26 3.83 9.34
N SER A 320 -2.19 3.75 8.40
CA SER A 320 -2.68 2.49 7.85
C SER A 320 -2.08 2.25 6.45
N PHE A 321 -1.74 0.99 6.17
CA PHE A 321 -1.21 0.54 4.87
C PHE A 321 -2.04 -0.65 4.38
N PRO A 322 -3.24 -0.43 3.86
CA PRO A 322 -4.03 -1.52 3.31
C PRO A 322 -3.40 -2.07 2.04
N ASN A 323 -3.44 -3.39 1.94
CA ASN A 323 -3.17 -4.13 0.71
C ASN A 323 -4.48 -4.72 0.21
N GLY A 324 -4.65 -4.72 -1.09
CA GLY A 324 -5.86 -5.19 -1.72
C GLY A 324 -5.65 -5.57 -3.18
N PHE A 325 -6.76 -5.77 -3.86
CA PHE A 325 -6.78 -6.19 -5.26
C PHE A 325 -7.47 -5.16 -6.12
N GLU A 326 -6.89 -4.88 -7.29
CA GLU A 326 -7.50 -4.13 -8.38
C GLU A 326 -7.61 -4.99 -9.63
N ILE A 327 -8.58 -4.69 -10.50
CA ILE A 327 -8.76 -5.32 -11.80
C ILE A 327 -8.56 -4.27 -12.89
N PHE A 328 -7.74 -4.60 -13.88
CA PHE A 328 -7.44 -3.72 -15.00
C PHE A 328 -8.30 -4.05 -16.23
N ASP A 329 -8.68 -3.01 -16.95
CA ASP A 329 -9.30 -3.13 -18.28
C ASP A 329 -8.23 -3.09 -19.35
N ASN A 330 -7.93 -4.25 -19.92
CA ASN A 330 -7.03 -4.42 -21.05
C ASN A 330 -7.79 -4.67 -22.36
N GLY A 331 -9.08 -4.30 -22.42
CA GLY A 331 -9.93 -4.45 -23.59
C GLY A 331 -10.50 -5.87 -23.80
N ASP A 332 -10.48 -6.72 -22.75
CA ASP A 332 -11.02 -8.08 -22.78
C ASP A 332 -12.06 -8.30 -21.67
N ASP A 333 -13.33 -8.17 -22.03
CA ASP A 333 -14.46 -8.39 -21.11
C ASP A 333 -14.48 -9.81 -20.49
N ALA A 334 -13.94 -10.80 -21.19
CA ALA A 334 -13.89 -12.16 -20.65
C ALA A 334 -12.90 -12.26 -19.50
N LYS A 335 -11.73 -11.62 -19.64
CA LYS A 335 -10.72 -11.55 -18.58
C LYS A 335 -11.24 -10.76 -17.38
N ILE A 336 -11.91 -9.63 -17.59
CA ILE A 336 -12.54 -8.84 -16.51
C ILE A 336 -13.55 -9.70 -15.72
N ARG A 337 -14.44 -10.45 -16.42
CA ARG A 337 -15.40 -11.33 -15.74
C ARG A 337 -14.72 -12.44 -14.93
N ILE A 338 -13.67 -13.04 -15.49
CA ILE A 338 -12.90 -14.10 -14.80
C ILE A 338 -12.17 -13.53 -13.59
N ALA A 339 -11.55 -12.34 -13.72
CA ALA A 339 -10.88 -11.65 -12.62
C ALA A 339 -11.85 -11.32 -11.48
N LYS A 340 -13.05 -10.81 -11.80
CA LYS A 340 -14.11 -10.58 -10.81
C LYS A 340 -14.58 -11.89 -10.14
N ALA A 341 -14.70 -12.96 -10.89
CA ALA A 341 -15.06 -14.28 -10.36
C ALA A 341 -13.96 -14.83 -9.43
N PHE A 342 -12.68 -14.64 -9.79
CA PHE A 342 -11.54 -15.00 -8.95
C PHE A 342 -11.56 -14.25 -7.61
N LEU A 343 -11.73 -12.92 -7.62
CA LEU A 343 -11.81 -12.15 -6.39
C LEU A 343 -13.02 -12.56 -5.54
N ARG A 344 -14.19 -12.75 -6.15
CA ARG A 344 -15.36 -13.25 -5.42
C ARG A 344 -15.08 -14.60 -4.76
N TYR A 345 -14.47 -15.53 -5.49
CA TYR A 345 -14.06 -16.84 -4.95
C TYR A 345 -13.12 -16.70 -3.75
N LEU A 346 -12.13 -15.82 -3.82
CA LEU A 346 -11.21 -15.56 -2.72
C LEU A 346 -11.94 -15.05 -1.48
N TYR A 347 -12.86 -14.09 -1.64
CA TYR A 347 -13.55 -13.45 -0.52
C TYR A 347 -14.71 -14.29 0.04
N GLU A 348 -15.33 -15.16 -0.75
CA GLU A 348 -16.44 -16.01 -0.32
C GLU A 348 -15.98 -17.39 0.17
N THR A 349 -14.72 -17.77 -0.02
CA THR A 349 -14.15 -19.02 0.45
C THR A 349 -13.37 -18.77 1.75
N PRO A 350 -13.85 -19.22 2.92
CA PRO A 350 -13.22 -18.95 4.20
C PRO A 350 -11.74 -19.31 4.27
N GLU A 351 -11.36 -20.46 3.68
CA GLU A 351 -9.96 -20.91 3.64
C GLU A 351 -9.02 -19.86 3.03
N TRP A 352 -9.46 -19.19 1.97
CA TRP A 352 -8.63 -18.20 1.26
C TRP A 352 -8.67 -16.83 1.94
N LEU A 353 -9.83 -16.41 2.40
CA LEU A 353 -9.97 -15.14 3.12
C LEU A 353 -9.17 -15.15 4.43
N GLU A 354 -9.09 -16.31 5.10
CA GLU A 354 -8.31 -16.48 6.33
C GLU A 354 -6.79 -16.30 6.14
N LEU A 355 -6.29 -16.37 4.91
CA LEU A 355 -4.89 -16.07 4.63
C LEU A 355 -4.53 -14.58 4.89
N SER A 356 -5.53 -13.70 4.97
CA SER A 356 -5.34 -12.32 5.41
C SER A 356 -4.87 -12.22 6.88
N ALA A 357 -5.03 -13.29 7.68
CA ALA A 357 -4.52 -13.36 9.06
C ALA A 357 -2.98 -13.48 9.16
N GLY A 358 -2.27 -13.22 8.09
CA GLY A 358 -0.82 -12.96 8.09
C GLY A 358 -0.45 -11.58 8.63
N ASN A 359 -1.41 -10.64 8.62
CA ASN A 359 -1.33 -9.32 9.21
C ASN A 359 -2.71 -8.95 9.81
N ILE A 360 -3.11 -7.69 9.82
CA ILE A 360 -4.43 -7.29 10.31
C ILE A 360 -5.48 -7.54 9.20
N PRO A 361 -6.38 -8.52 9.33
CA PRO A 361 -7.39 -8.79 8.31
C PRO A 361 -8.38 -7.64 8.19
N MET A 362 -8.78 -7.32 6.96
CA MET A 362 -9.89 -6.39 6.71
C MET A 362 -11.26 -7.04 6.89
N SER A 363 -11.33 -8.36 6.98
CA SER A 363 -12.52 -9.13 7.33
C SER A 363 -12.76 -9.15 8.84
N LYS A 364 -13.95 -8.72 9.27
CA LYS A 364 -14.42 -8.77 10.67
C LYS A 364 -14.47 -10.21 11.20
N THR A 365 -14.90 -11.15 10.34
CA THR A 365 -14.98 -12.58 10.68
C THR A 365 -13.60 -13.18 10.93
N VAL A 366 -12.64 -12.90 10.04
CA VAL A 366 -11.25 -13.39 10.17
C VAL A 366 -10.56 -12.75 11.37
N SER A 367 -10.68 -11.43 11.55
CA SER A 367 -10.14 -10.72 12.71
C SER A 367 -10.64 -11.32 14.03
N LYS A 368 -11.93 -11.59 14.12
CA LYS A 368 -12.52 -12.22 15.32
C LYS A 368 -12.04 -13.65 15.53
N LYS A 369 -11.92 -14.45 14.45
CA LYS A 369 -11.50 -15.86 14.53
C LYS A 369 -10.07 -16.00 15.02
N TYR A 370 -9.17 -15.13 14.55
CA TYR A 370 -7.74 -15.19 14.83
C TYR A 370 -7.26 -14.23 15.91
N ALA A 371 -8.18 -13.51 16.57
CA ALA A 371 -7.85 -12.66 17.70
C ALA A 371 -7.11 -13.46 18.78
N GLY A 372 -5.92 -13.00 19.16
CA GLY A 372 -5.05 -13.67 20.15
C GLY A 372 -4.18 -14.80 19.60
N GLN A 373 -4.32 -15.21 18.34
CA GLN A 373 -3.39 -16.17 17.71
C GLN A 373 -2.20 -15.47 17.05
N ILE A 374 -2.40 -14.26 16.56
CA ILE A 374 -1.32 -13.36 16.18
C ILE A 374 -1.05 -12.49 17.40
N THR A 375 0.16 -12.57 17.94
CA THR A 375 0.55 -11.97 19.25
C THR A 375 0.15 -10.49 19.39
N MET A 376 0.02 -9.74 18.30
CA MET A 376 -0.28 -8.31 18.30
C MET A 376 -1.57 -7.95 17.58
N LEU A 377 -2.32 -8.92 17.07
CA LEU A 377 -3.51 -8.63 16.26
C LEU A 377 -4.59 -7.88 17.05
N SER A 378 -4.86 -8.31 18.30
CA SER A 378 -5.84 -7.64 19.15
C SER A 378 -5.44 -6.21 19.50
N ASP A 379 -4.16 -5.97 19.75
CA ASP A 379 -3.64 -4.65 20.10
C ASP A 379 -3.71 -3.71 18.88
N PHE A 380 -3.33 -4.19 17.70
CA PHE A 380 -3.49 -3.42 16.47
C PHE A 380 -4.96 -3.16 16.11
N ALA A 381 -5.83 -4.15 16.27
CA ALA A 381 -7.27 -3.96 16.02
C ALA A 381 -7.89 -2.95 17.01
N ALA A 382 -7.51 -3.01 18.29
CA ALA A 382 -7.93 -2.05 19.31
C ALA A 382 -7.39 -0.63 19.01
N ASN A 383 -6.21 -0.53 18.39
CA ASN A 383 -5.58 0.73 18.01
C ASN A 383 -6.20 1.39 16.75
N SER A 384 -7.19 0.79 16.14
CA SER A 384 -7.79 1.27 14.87
C SER A 384 -8.37 2.69 14.92
N SER A 385 -8.75 3.18 16.10
CA SER A 385 -9.24 4.55 16.30
C SER A 385 -8.16 5.64 16.13
N HIS A 386 -6.89 5.25 16.18
CA HIS A 386 -5.75 6.16 16.05
C HIS A 386 -5.20 6.22 14.61
N VAL A 387 -5.75 5.38 13.72
CA VAL A 387 -5.27 5.26 12.34
C VAL A 387 -5.79 6.42 11.49
N VAL A 388 -4.89 7.08 10.80
CA VAL A 388 -5.18 8.13 9.82
C VAL A 388 -4.68 7.74 8.44
N ASP A 389 -5.40 8.18 7.43
CA ASP A 389 -5.05 8.01 6.02
C ASP A 389 -4.67 9.37 5.42
N PHE A 390 -3.42 9.50 5.02
CA PHE A 390 -2.88 10.72 4.44
C PHE A 390 -2.88 10.72 2.91
N MET A 391 -3.22 9.60 2.26
CA MET A 391 -2.98 9.38 0.85
C MET A 391 -4.23 9.37 -0.02
N ASN A 392 -5.40 9.26 0.58
CA ASN A 392 -6.66 9.02 -0.10
C ASN A 392 -7.03 10.09 -1.12
N ASN A 393 -6.53 11.30 -0.98
CA ASN A 393 -6.86 12.45 -1.83
C ASN A 393 -5.84 12.71 -2.93
N SER A 394 -4.76 11.94 -3.02
CA SER A 394 -3.69 12.24 -3.97
C SER A 394 -3.59 11.24 -5.12
N PRO A 395 -4.07 11.61 -6.33
CA PRO A 395 -3.91 10.77 -7.53
C PRO A 395 -2.47 10.66 -8.02
N ASN A 396 -1.56 11.44 -7.47
CA ASN A 396 -0.15 11.50 -7.85
C ASN A 396 0.76 11.40 -6.62
N TRP A 397 0.51 10.39 -5.77
CA TRP A 397 1.28 10.22 -4.53
C TRP A 397 2.73 9.85 -4.80
N GLN A 398 2.96 8.87 -5.65
CA GLN A 398 4.31 8.43 -6.05
C GLN A 398 4.37 8.01 -7.52
N GLY A 399 5.54 7.65 -8.02
CA GLY A 399 5.73 7.03 -9.33
C GLY A 399 6.19 7.96 -10.43
N SER A 400 6.20 9.27 -10.22
CA SER A 400 6.74 10.25 -11.16
C SER A 400 7.64 11.26 -10.46
N SER A 401 8.47 11.98 -11.22
CA SER A 401 9.37 13.01 -10.67
C SER A 401 8.62 14.23 -10.12
N ASP A 402 7.37 14.41 -10.49
CA ASP A 402 6.45 15.46 -10.03
C ASP A 402 5.37 14.91 -9.08
N SER A 403 5.58 13.71 -8.50
CA SER A 403 4.68 13.16 -7.50
C SER A 403 4.82 13.86 -6.15
N VAL A 404 3.77 13.80 -5.33
CA VAL A 404 3.80 14.36 -3.96
C VAL A 404 5.02 13.87 -3.21
N ARG A 405 5.27 12.56 -3.22
CA ARG A 405 6.41 11.96 -2.53
C ARG A 405 7.76 12.47 -3.03
N SER A 406 7.90 12.70 -4.33
CA SER A 406 9.15 13.19 -4.93
C SER A 406 9.45 14.65 -4.57
N VAL A 407 8.43 15.50 -4.42
CA VAL A 407 8.60 16.91 -4.06
C VAL A 407 8.67 17.11 -2.55
N PHE A 408 8.09 16.23 -1.75
CA PHE A 408 8.03 16.32 -0.30
C PHE A 408 9.41 16.21 0.37
N TYR A 409 10.21 15.23 -0.02
CA TYR A 409 11.46 14.88 0.65
C TYR A 409 12.55 15.95 0.58
N PRO A 410 12.78 16.67 -0.54
CA PRO A 410 13.79 17.73 -0.58
C PRO A 410 13.59 18.78 0.50
N HIS A 411 12.32 19.15 0.79
CA HIS A 411 12.01 20.13 1.84
C HIS A 411 12.32 19.58 3.24
N ILE A 412 12.01 18.32 3.50
CA ILE A 412 12.33 17.68 4.79
C ILE A 412 13.84 17.53 4.96
N ALA A 413 14.57 17.15 3.92
CA ALA A 413 16.03 17.10 3.97
C ALA A 413 16.65 18.48 4.24
N ASP A 414 16.12 19.54 3.63
CA ASP A 414 16.58 20.90 3.86
C ASP A 414 16.28 21.37 5.29
N LEU A 415 15.12 21.05 5.83
CA LEU A 415 14.76 21.32 7.22
C LEU A 415 15.70 20.61 8.20
N LEU A 416 15.91 19.31 8.04
CA LEU A 416 16.78 18.52 8.92
C LEU A 416 18.25 18.94 8.83
N ALA A 417 18.68 19.46 7.69
CA ALA A 417 20.01 20.01 7.49
C ALA A 417 20.16 21.46 8.02
N GLY A 418 19.08 22.08 8.52
CA GLY A 418 19.08 23.47 8.95
C GLY A 418 19.30 24.49 7.82
N ARG A 419 19.02 24.11 6.57
CA ARG A 419 19.15 25.00 5.40
C ARG A 419 17.99 25.96 5.24
N VAL A 420 16.84 25.60 5.77
CA VAL A 420 15.60 26.42 5.77
C VAL A 420 15.00 26.48 7.17
N THR A 421 14.21 27.52 7.43
CA THR A 421 13.39 27.59 8.65
C THR A 421 12.17 26.70 8.55
N PRO A 422 11.49 26.35 9.67
CA PRO A 422 10.23 25.62 9.63
C PRO A 422 9.16 26.28 8.78
N GLU A 423 9.07 27.62 8.80
CA GLU A 423 8.12 28.39 7.98
C GLU A 423 8.45 28.31 6.48
N GLU A 424 9.72 28.41 6.12
CA GLU A 424 10.17 28.25 4.73
C GLU A 424 9.92 26.82 4.23
N CYS A 425 10.17 25.82 5.08
CA CYS A 425 9.87 24.41 4.78
C CYS A 425 8.37 24.22 4.58
N ALA A 426 7.52 24.72 5.48
CA ALA A 426 6.07 24.65 5.40
C ALA A 426 5.54 25.25 4.09
N ALA A 427 5.98 26.45 3.74
CA ALA A 427 5.59 27.13 2.51
C ALA A 427 6.02 26.35 1.26
N GLY A 428 7.25 25.83 1.24
CA GLY A 428 7.74 25.00 0.14
C GLY A 428 6.96 23.69 0.01
N LEU A 429 6.73 22.97 1.10
CA LEU A 429 5.92 21.76 1.13
C LEU A 429 4.51 22.03 0.60
N ASN A 430 3.85 23.07 1.10
CA ASN A 430 2.49 23.41 0.71
C ASN A 430 2.40 23.74 -0.78
N ALA A 431 3.31 24.55 -1.30
CA ALA A 431 3.32 24.96 -2.71
C ALA A 431 3.57 23.75 -3.63
N ASP A 432 4.61 22.96 -3.37
CA ASP A 432 5.04 21.89 -4.27
C ASP A 432 4.13 20.67 -4.18
N CYS A 433 3.63 20.31 -2.99
CA CYS A 433 2.65 19.23 -2.84
C CYS A 433 1.32 19.57 -3.54
N ASN A 434 0.85 20.82 -3.43
CA ASN A 434 -0.36 21.26 -4.15
C ASN A 434 -0.15 21.33 -5.67
N ALA A 435 1.03 21.73 -6.14
CA ALA A 435 1.35 21.66 -7.57
C ALA A 435 1.37 20.21 -8.08
N ALA A 436 1.96 19.29 -7.32
CA ALA A 436 1.96 17.86 -7.63
C ALA A 436 0.54 17.29 -7.64
N LEU A 437 -0.29 17.65 -6.67
CA LEU A 437 -1.70 17.25 -6.59
C LEU A 437 -2.49 17.77 -7.79
N ALA A 438 -2.33 19.04 -8.15
CA ALA A 438 -2.98 19.65 -9.32
C ALA A 438 -2.58 18.94 -10.61
N SER A 439 -1.28 18.67 -10.81
CA SER A 439 -0.76 17.91 -11.94
C SER A 439 -1.37 16.51 -12.05
N GLY A 440 -1.53 15.82 -10.90
CA GLY A 440 -2.21 14.51 -10.85
C GLY A 440 -3.68 14.62 -11.23
N ARG A 441 -4.39 15.64 -10.72
CA ARG A 441 -5.81 15.88 -11.05
C ARG A 441 -6.02 16.20 -12.53
N GLU A 442 -5.15 17.01 -13.14
CA GLU A 442 -5.21 17.34 -14.57
C GLU A 442 -5.03 16.10 -15.47
N ARG A 443 -4.19 15.17 -15.07
CA ARG A 443 -3.97 13.90 -15.79
C ARG A 443 -5.07 12.87 -15.55
N SER A 444 -5.88 13.06 -14.55
CA SER A 444 -6.91 12.11 -14.15
C SER A 444 -8.09 12.11 -15.10
N VAL A 445 -8.44 10.95 -15.63
CA VAL A 445 -9.67 10.76 -16.43
C VAL A 445 -10.94 10.84 -15.58
N LEU A 446 -10.84 10.75 -14.26
CA LEU A 446 -11.98 10.84 -13.34
C LEU A 446 -12.40 12.28 -13.04
N HIS A 447 -11.60 13.27 -13.44
CA HIS A 447 -11.85 14.69 -13.28
C HIS A 447 -12.20 15.39 -14.60
N GLN A 448 -12.23 14.65 -15.71
CA GLN A 448 -12.71 15.10 -17.02
C GLN A 448 -14.21 14.82 -17.15
#